data_3c69342f80b2170151a241e3c65c5de2
#
_entry.id   3c69342f80b2170151a241e3c65c5de2
#
_cell.length_a   1.000
_cell.length_b   1.000
_cell.length_c   1.000
_cell.angle_alpha   90.00
_cell.angle_beta   90.00
_cell.angle_gamma   90.00
#
_symmetry.space_group_name_H-M   'P 1'
#
loop_
_entity.id
_entity.type
_entity.pdbx_description
1 polymer ?
#
loop_
_entity_poly.entity_id
_entity_poly.type
_entity_poly.pdbx_seq_one_letter_code
_entity_poly.pdbx_strand_id
1 'polypeptide(L)'
;MESKGYEVRVLDLINMHRSHCYNPFVYLRNDNDVQRLVTNLFKATTPKGSQSQDPFWDTAASMLLLALVFYLKYEAPPDEQNFPMVMELLRAGEVREDDDSYVSPLDELFDRLEMVNPEHIALKYYRDYHSGSAKTLKSIQITLAARLEKFNLESLAGLTATDELDLPSLGEKKVALFALIPDNDTSFNFLVSILYTQLFQQLFYLADHKYGGSLPVHCHFIMDEFANVSLPDDFDKILSVMRSREVSVSIILQNLAQLKALFEKQWESIVGNCDEFLYLGGNEQSTHKYVSELLGKETIDTNTYGKSSGRSGNYSTNYQISGRELMTPDEVRMLDNRYALLFIRGERPVMDFKYDIMKHPNVKLTADGGQPPYIHGEPTQAVATLVFDSDIPQNAVSVNAVSTSYELLSDEDLEEIFNI
;
A
#
# COMPACT_ATOMS: atom_id res chain seq x y z
N MET A 1 1.39 18.81 12.81
CA MET A 1 1.13 19.04 11.38
C MET A 1 0.14 20.19 11.19
N GLU A 2 -1.06 20.13 11.75
CA GLU A 2 -2.11 21.16 11.62
C GLU A 2 -1.65 22.58 11.99
N SER A 3 -0.89 22.73 13.10
CA SER A 3 -0.31 24.03 13.51
C SER A 3 0.67 24.64 12.47
N LYS A 4 1.09 23.86 11.48
CA LYS A 4 1.93 24.28 10.35
C LYS A 4 1.15 24.42 9.05
N GLY A 5 -0.18 24.32 9.12
CA GLY A 5 -1.09 24.49 7.99
C GLY A 5 -1.20 23.23 7.09
N TYR A 6 -0.89 22.05 7.62
CA TYR A 6 -1.16 20.80 6.93
C TYR A 6 -2.56 20.32 7.27
N GLU A 7 -3.29 19.89 6.25
CA GLU A 7 -4.48 19.05 6.39
C GLU A 7 -4.01 17.63 6.73
N VAL A 8 -4.53 17.05 7.81
CA VAL A 8 -4.14 15.71 8.26
C VAL A 8 -5.19 14.71 7.81
N ARG A 9 -4.76 13.68 7.09
CA ARG A 9 -5.59 12.54 6.68
C ARG A 9 -4.96 11.25 7.17
N VAL A 10 -5.78 10.28 7.52
CA VAL A 10 -5.31 9.03 8.11
C VAL A 10 -6.07 7.87 7.49
N LEU A 11 -5.34 6.93 6.90
CA LEU A 11 -5.83 5.59 6.61
C LEU A 11 -5.43 4.69 7.77
N ASP A 12 -6.36 4.34 8.64
CA ASP A 12 -6.10 3.56 9.85
C ASP A 12 -6.60 2.13 9.67
N LEU A 13 -5.69 1.19 9.40
CA LEU A 13 -6.01 -0.24 9.28
C LEU A 13 -5.97 -0.96 10.64
N ILE A 14 -5.61 -0.26 11.73
CA ILE A 14 -5.66 -0.78 13.09
C ILE A 14 -7.05 -0.54 13.68
N ASN A 15 -7.57 0.69 13.50
CA ASN A 15 -8.88 1.12 13.99
C ASN A 15 -9.73 1.70 12.85
N MET A 16 -10.20 0.84 11.95
CA MET A 16 -10.86 1.24 10.70
C MET A 16 -12.05 2.20 10.89
N HIS A 17 -12.76 2.12 12.04
CA HIS A 17 -13.91 3.04 12.32
C HIS A 17 -13.49 4.49 12.57
N ARG A 18 -12.18 4.76 12.72
CA ARG A 18 -11.63 6.11 12.89
C ARG A 18 -10.84 6.56 11.68
N SER A 19 -10.79 5.75 10.64
CA SER A 19 -10.09 6.04 9.41
C SER A 19 -10.87 7.01 8.53
N HIS A 20 -10.16 7.82 7.74
CA HIS A 20 -10.77 8.38 6.54
C HIS A 20 -11.04 7.25 5.57
N CYS A 21 -12.15 7.36 4.85
CA CYS A 21 -12.54 6.40 3.83
C CYS A 21 -11.64 6.53 2.60
N TYR A 22 -11.34 5.38 1.99
CA TYR A 22 -10.54 5.26 0.78
C TYR A 22 -11.23 4.36 -0.23
N ASN A 23 -11.79 4.94 -1.28
CA ASN A 23 -12.44 4.21 -2.36
C ASN A 23 -11.54 4.19 -3.60
N PRO A 24 -10.93 3.03 -3.95
CA PRO A 24 -10.08 2.91 -5.12
C PRO A 24 -10.76 3.23 -6.46
N PHE A 25 -12.09 3.14 -6.56
CA PHE A 25 -12.82 3.42 -7.79
C PHE A 25 -12.77 4.89 -8.19
N VAL A 26 -12.69 5.81 -7.23
CA VAL A 26 -12.62 7.27 -7.49
C VAL A 26 -11.39 7.63 -8.33
N TYR A 27 -10.34 6.83 -8.26
CA TYR A 27 -9.07 7.06 -8.94
C TYR A 27 -8.92 6.33 -10.28
N LEU A 28 -9.98 5.67 -10.76
CA LEU A 28 -10.02 4.99 -12.05
C LEU A 28 -10.42 5.98 -13.15
N ARG A 29 -9.45 6.47 -13.92
CA ARG A 29 -9.68 7.44 -15.02
C ARG A 29 -10.03 6.78 -16.34
N ASN A 30 -9.44 5.61 -16.60
CA ASN A 30 -9.54 4.90 -17.87
C ASN A 30 -9.42 3.37 -17.67
N ASP A 31 -9.57 2.62 -18.76
CA ASP A 31 -9.53 1.16 -18.77
C ASP A 31 -8.22 0.58 -18.22
N ASN A 32 -7.09 1.25 -18.48
CA ASN A 32 -5.80 0.80 -17.98
C ASN A 32 -5.71 0.89 -16.45
N ASP A 33 -6.36 1.89 -15.84
CA ASP A 33 -6.39 2.04 -14.38
C ASP A 33 -7.23 0.92 -13.75
N VAL A 34 -8.32 0.49 -14.40
CA VAL A 34 -9.12 -0.69 -13.99
C VAL A 34 -8.26 -1.96 -14.04
N GLN A 35 -7.57 -2.19 -15.14
CA GLN A 35 -6.66 -3.33 -15.29
C GLN A 35 -5.59 -3.37 -14.20
N ARG A 36 -5.00 -2.22 -13.88
CA ARG A 36 -3.98 -2.09 -12.84
C ARG A 36 -4.55 -2.37 -11.45
N LEU A 37 -5.75 -1.84 -11.13
CA LEU A 37 -6.42 -2.10 -9.86
C LEU A 37 -6.62 -3.60 -9.65
N VAL A 38 -7.21 -4.29 -10.63
CA VAL A 38 -7.47 -5.72 -10.56
C VAL A 38 -6.17 -6.52 -10.46
N THR A 39 -5.17 -6.21 -11.30
CA THR A 39 -3.87 -6.88 -11.26
C THR A 39 -3.19 -6.72 -9.89
N ASN A 40 -3.19 -5.51 -9.33
CA ASN A 40 -2.59 -5.25 -8.01
C ASN A 40 -3.34 -5.95 -6.89
N LEU A 41 -4.68 -5.98 -6.94
CA LEU A 41 -5.49 -6.68 -5.95
C LEU A 41 -5.16 -8.17 -5.93
N PHE A 42 -5.17 -8.83 -7.11
CA PHE A 42 -4.83 -10.25 -7.20
C PHE A 42 -3.42 -10.53 -6.69
N LYS A 43 -2.44 -9.72 -7.10
CA LYS A 43 -1.07 -9.86 -6.64
C LYS A 43 -0.92 -9.68 -5.14
N ALA A 44 -1.53 -8.64 -4.58
CA ALA A 44 -1.43 -8.31 -3.15
C ALA A 44 -2.22 -9.29 -2.25
N THR A 45 -3.22 -10.00 -2.80
CA THR A 45 -3.99 -11.02 -2.10
C THR A 45 -3.51 -12.45 -2.35
N THR A 46 -2.45 -12.64 -3.16
CA THR A 46 -1.84 -13.96 -3.36
C THR A 46 -1.00 -14.32 -2.14
N PRO A 47 -1.26 -15.48 -1.47
CA PRO A 47 -0.48 -15.90 -0.32
C PRO A 47 1.00 -16.08 -0.69
N LYS A 48 1.92 -15.55 0.12
CA LYS A 48 3.37 -15.69 -0.08
C LYS A 48 3.75 -17.18 -0.05
N GLY A 49 4.41 -17.67 -1.10
CA GLY A 49 4.87 -19.07 -1.21
C GLY A 49 3.84 -20.03 -1.83
N SER A 50 2.59 -19.62 -2.06
CA SER A 50 1.68 -20.38 -2.90
C SER A 50 1.94 -20.01 -4.37
N GLN A 51 2.75 -20.79 -5.07
CA GLN A 51 2.60 -20.84 -6.52
C GLN A 51 1.25 -21.52 -6.77
N SER A 52 0.29 -20.80 -7.33
CA SER A 52 -0.92 -21.42 -7.87
C SER A 52 -0.49 -22.57 -8.77
N GLN A 53 -0.87 -23.80 -8.42
CA GLN A 53 -0.52 -24.96 -9.24
C GLN A 53 -1.11 -24.83 -10.66
N ASP A 54 -2.17 -24.03 -10.80
CA ASP A 54 -2.82 -23.72 -12.08
C ASP A 54 -3.18 -22.24 -12.14
N PRO A 55 -2.45 -21.42 -12.94
CA PRO A 55 -2.74 -20.00 -13.15
C PRO A 55 -4.12 -19.73 -13.76
N PHE A 56 -4.79 -20.75 -14.32
CA PHE A 56 -6.09 -20.64 -14.95
C PHE A 56 -7.15 -20.04 -14.03
N TRP A 57 -7.21 -20.51 -12.78
CA TRP A 57 -8.25 -20.08 -11.84
C TRP A 57 -8.13 -18.60 -11.47
N ASP A 58 -6.92 -18.13 -11.21
CA ASP A 58 -6.66 -16.73 -10.91
C ASP A 58 -6.93 -15.84 -12.13
N THR A 59 -6.55 -16.29 -13.31
CA THR A 59 -6.82 -15.56 -14.57
C THR A 59 -8.31 -15.46 -14.83
N ALA A 60 -9.05 -16.56 -14.72
CA ALA A 60 -10.50 -16.59 -14.94
C ALA A 60 -11.24 -15.75 -13.86
N ALA A 61 -10.82 -15.83 -12.59
CA ALA A 61 -11.40 -15.00 -11.53
C ALA A 61 -11.11 -13.50 -11.76
N SER A 62 -9.93 -13.15 -12.30
CA SER A 62 -9.62 -11.77 -12.66
C SER A 62 -10.48 -11.24 -13.81
N MET A 63 -10.84 -12.09 -14.79
CA MET A 63 -11.76 -11.72 -15.86
C MET A 63 -13.15 -11.39 -15.34
N LEU A 64 -13.68 -12.21 -14.41
CA LEU A 64 -14.96 -11.91 -13.76
C LEU A 64 -14.89 -10.59 -12.99
N LEU A 65 -13.82 -10.38 -12.19
CA LEU A 65 -13.67 -9.11 -11.46
C LEU A 65 -13.56 -7.92 -12.41
N LEU A 66 -12.83 -8.04 -13.53
CA LEU A 66 -12.77 -7.00 -14.56
C LEU A 66 -14.15 -6.68 -15.13
N ALA A 67 -14.96 -7.69 -15.43
CA ALA A 67 -16.33 -7.48 -15.90
C ALA A 67 -17.14 -6.66 -14.90
N LEU A 68 -17.11 -7.04 -13.60
CA LEU A 68 -17.84 -6.33 -12.54
C LEU A 68 -17.34 -4.89 -12.34
N VAL A 69 -16.03 -4.70 -12.27
CA VAL A 69 -15.45 -3.36 -12.06
C VAL A 69 -15.71 -2.45 -13.25
N PHE A 70 -15.60 -2.94 -14.51
CA PHE A 70 -15.95 -2.17 -15.70
C PHE A 70 -17.43 -1.83 -15.75
N TYR A 71 -18.29 -2.77 -15.35
CA TYR A 71 -19.72 -2.49 -15.26
C TYR A 71 -20.00 -1.35 -14.29
N LEU A 72 -19.52 -1.47 -13.05
CA LEU A 72 -19.71 -0.41 -12.04
C LEU A 72 -19.10 0.93 -12.47
N LYS A 73 -17.93 0.92 -13.09
CA LYS A 73 -17.24 2.12 -13.54
C LYS A 73 -18.02 2.92 -14.57
N TYR A 74 -18.70 2.26 -15.50
CA TYR A 74 -19.33 2.93 -16.64
C TYR A 74 -20.84 3.02 -16.57
N GLU A 75 -21.49 2.09 -15.89
CA GLU A 75 -22.96 1.99 -15.88
C GLU A 75 -23.59 2.33 -14.52
N ALA A 76 -22.85 2.17 -13.42
CA ALA A 76 -23.39 2.44 -12.09
C ALA A 76 -23.22 3.93 -11.69
N PRO A 77 -24.14 4.47 -10.85
CA PRO A 77 -23.96 5.80 -10.29
C PRO A 77 -22.73 5.86 -9.36
N PRO A 78 -22.14 7.06 -9.14
CA PRO A 78 -20.85 7.19 -8.41
C PRO A 78 -20.85 6.60 -6.99
N ASP A 79 -21.98 6.62 -6.30
CA ASP A 79 -22.14 6.08 -4.94
C ASP A 79 -22.15 4.54 -4.90
N GLU A 80 -22.42 3.88 -6.03
CA GLU A 80 -22.33 2.44 -6.19
C GLU A 80 -20.97 1.95 -6.75
N GLN A 81 -20.10 2.86 -7.17
CA GLN A 81 -18.76 2.54 -7.68
C GLN A 81 -17.80 2.24 -6.52
N ASN A 82 -17.88 1.05 -5.93
CA ASN A 82 -17.08 0.65 -4.77
C ASN A 82 -16.99 -0.88 -4.63
N PHE A 83 -16.12 -1.36 -3.73
CA PHE A 83 -15.96 -2.80 -3.48
C PHE A 83 -17.17 -3.47 -2.81
N PRO A 84 -17.89 -2.85 -1.87
CA PRO A 84 -19.15 -3.40 -1.39
C PRO A 84 -20.12 -3.77 -2.51
N MET A 85 -20.27 -2.93 -3.53
CA MET A 85 -21.13 -3.21 -4.68
C MET A 85 -20.56 -4.34 -5.57
N VAL A 86 -19.23 -4.45 -5.71
CA VAL A 86 -18.61 -5.62 -6.37
C VAL A 86 -19.06 -6.92 -5.66
N MET A 87 -19.07 -6.92 -4.32
CA MET A 87 -19.50 -8.10 -3.54
C MET A 87 -20.99 -8.42 -3.74
N GLU A 88 -21.84 -7.39 -3.84
CA GLU A 88 -23.27 -7.58 -4.13
C GLU A 88 -23.48 -8.17 -5.54
N LEU A 89 -22.80 -7.64 -6.56
CA LEU A 89 -22.87 -8.18 -7.92
C LEU A 89 -22.36 -9.64 -7.98
N LEU A 90 -21.27 -9.94 -7.25
CA LEU A 90 -20.74 -11.29 -7.18
C LEU A 90 -21.75 -12.28 -6.56
N ARG A 91 -22.47 -11.87 -5.51
CA ARG A 91 -23.56 -12.66 -4.89
C ARG A 91 -24.75 -12.82 -5.83
N ALA A 92 -25.10 -11.76 -6.57
CA ALA A 92 -26.19 -11.77 -7.54
C ALA A 92 -25.94 -12.73 -8.71
N GLY A 93 -24.66 -13.10 -8.95
CA GLY A 93 -24.25 -14.01 -10.01
C GLY A 93 -24.26 -15.50 -9.61
N GLU A 94 -25.12 -15.94 -8.70
CA GLU A 94 -25.20 -17.35 -8.27
C GLU A 94 -25.30 -18.30 -9.46
N VAL A 95 -24.41 -19.31 -9.52
CA VAL A 95 -24.45 -20.37 -10.56
C VAL A 95 -25.05 -21.63 -9.97
N ARG A 96 -26.06 -22.21 -10.65
CA ARG A 96 -26.70 -23.48 -10.31
C ARG A 96 -26.22 -24.60 -11.22
N GLU A 97 -25.65 -25.65 -10.63
CA GLU A 97 -25.11 -26.79 -11.40
C GLU A 97 -26.22 -27.79 -11.81
N ASP A 98 -27.38 -27.73 -11.14
CA ASP A 98 -28.54 -28.61 -11.33
C ASP A 98 -29.58 -28.07 -12.32
N ASP A 99 -29.40 -26.81 -12.78
CA ASP A 99 -30.35 -26.18 -13.70
C ASP A 99 -29.58 -25.32 -14.73
N ASP A 100 -29.28 -25.90 -15.88
CA ASP A 100 -28.61 -25.22 -16.99
C ASP A 100 -29.43 -24.06 -17.61
N SER A 101 -30.72 -23.96 -17.27
CA SER A 101 -31.63 -22.90 -17.74
C SER A 101 -31.73 -21.72 -16.77
N TYR A 102 -31.09 -21.84 -15.61
CA TYR A 102 -31.11 -20.77 -14.60
C TYR A 102 -30.33 -19.53 -15.07
N VAL A 103 -31.02 -18.43 -15.07
CA VAL A 103 -30.44 -17.08 -15.36
C VAL A 103 -30.34 -16.34 -14.05
N SER A 104 -29.16 -15.97 -13.65
CA SER A 104 -28.93 -15.20 -12.42
C SER A 104 -29.32 -13.72 -12.61
N PRO A 105 -29.57 -12.95 -11.53
CA PRO A 105 -29.79 -11.51 -11.64
C PRO A 105 -28.59 -10.78 -12.28
N LEU A 106 -27.39 -11.31 -12.12
CA LEU A 106 -26.20 -10.78 -12.79
C LEU A 106 -26.24 -11.02 -14.30
N ASP A 107 -26.67 -12.21 -14.75
CA ASP A 107 -26.84 -12.51 -16.18
C ASP A 107 -27.85 -11.55 -16.82
N GLU A 108 -29.03 -11.35 -16.15
CA GLU A 108 -30.02 -10.39 -16.63
C GLU A 108 -29.47 -8.96 -16.75
N LEU A 109 -28.58 -8.58 -15.83
CA LEU A 109 -27.96 -7.26 -15.84
C LEU A 109 -27.06 -7.09 -17.08
N PHE A 110 -26.24 -8.10 -17.39
CA PHE A 110 -25.36 -8.09 -18.55
C PHE A 110 -26.13 -8.27 -19.86
N ASP A 111 -27.23 -9.03 -19.90
CA ASP A 111 -28.12 -9.14 -21.04
C ASP A 111 -28.76 -7.79 -21.39
N ARG A 112 -29.20 -7.02 -20.39
CA ARG A 112 -29.70 -5.65 -20.60
C ARG A 112 -28.61 -4.73 -21.15
N LEU A 113 -27.38 -4.83 -20.63
CA LEU A 113 -26.25 -4.06 -21.14
C LEU A 113 -25.97 -4.44 -22.61
N GLU A 114 -26.05 -5.71 -22.97
CA GLU A 114 -25.83 -6.19 -24.34
C GLU A 114 -26.87 -5.61 -25.32
N MET A 115 -28.14 -5.48 -24.89
CA MET A 115 -29.18 -4.84 -25.70
C MET A 115 -28.92 -3.37 -25.97
N VAL A 116 -28.28 -2.65 -25.03
CA VAL A 116 -28.01 -1.22 -25.13
C VAL A 116 -26.67 -0.93 -25.81
N ASN A 117 -25.62 -1.67 -25.44
CA ASN A 117 -24.27 -1.48 -25.94
C ASN A 117 -23.54 -2.82 -26.11
N PRO A 118 -23.72 -3.53 -27.23
CA PRO A 118 -23.13 -4.85 -27.48
C PRO A 118 -21.59 -4.91 -27.47
N GLU A 119 -20.94 -3.75 -27.67
CA GLU A 119 -19.48 -3.63 -27.70
C GLU A 119 -18.88 -3.16 -26.37
N HIS A 120 -19.70 -3.07 -25.31
CA HIS A 120 -19.24 -2.61 -24.01
C HIS A 120 -18.10 -3.49 -23.47
N ILE A 121 -17.05 -2.86 -22.90
CA ILE A 121 -15.88 -3.58 -22.44
C ILE A 121 -16.19 -4.62 -21.34
N ALA A 122 -17.11 -4.31 -20.45
CA ALA A 122 -17.55 -5.24 -19.40
C ALA A 122 -18.13 -6.54 -19.97
N LEU A 123 -18.91 -6.42 -21.07
CA LEU A 123 -19.46 -7.59 -21.77
C LEU A 123 -18.41 -8.51 -22.35
N LYS A 124 -17.30 -7.96 -22.88
CA LYS A 124 -16.21 -8.76 -23.44
C LYS A 124 -15.64 -9.69 -22.36
N TYR A 125 -15.33 -9.14 -21.18
CA TYR A 125 -14.82 -9.92 -20.05
C TYR A 125 -15.88 -10.86 -19.46
N TYR A 126 -17.15 -10.44 -19.44
CA TYR A 126 -18.24 -11.29 -18.93
C TYR A 126 -18.48 -12.51 -19.84
N ARG A 127 -18.49 -12.32 -21.16
CA ARG A 127 -18.62 -13.41 -22.15
C ARG A 127 -17.46 -14.39 -22.07
N ASP A 128 -16.22 -13.87 -21.90
CA ASP A 128 -15.04 -14.73 -21.74
C ASP A 128 -15.17 -15.60 -20.47
N TYR A 129 -15.58 -15.00 -19.34
CA TYR A 129 -15.88 -15.73 -18.11
C TYR A 129 -17.02 -16.74 -18.34
N HIS A 130 -18.13 -16.33 -18.92
CA HIS A 130 -19.36 -17.11 -19.07
C HIS A 130 -19.27 -18.23 -20.13
N SER A 131 -18.17 -18.34 -20.86
CA SER A 131 -17.94 -19.40 -21.88
C SER A 131 -17.72 -20.79 -21.27
N GLY A 132 -17.52 -20.90 -19.94
CA GLY A 132 -17.28 -22.15 -19.23
C GLY A 132 -18.54 -22.93 -18.92
N SER A 133 -18.38 -24.20 -18.48
CA SER A 133 -19.49 -24.99 -17.93
C SER A 133 -19.94 -24.43 -16.56
N ALA A 134 -21.20 -24.69 -16.13
CA ALA A 134 -21.71 -24.23 -14.84
C ALA A 134 -20.78 -24.59 -13.66
N LYS A 135 -20.24 -25.81 -13.64
CA LYS A 135 -19.26 -26.24 -12.63
C LYS A 135 -17.98 -25.41 -12.64
N THR A 136 -17.49 -25.04 -13.83
CA THR A 136 -16.30 -24.18 -13.98
C THR A 136 -16.60 -22.76 -13.50
N LEU A 137 -17.73 -22.18 -13.89
CA LEU A 137 -18.17 -20.85 -13.48
C LEU A 137 -18.27 -20.75 -11.96
N LYS A 138 -18.90 -21.74 -11.29
CA LYS A 138 -18.98 -21.79 -9.84
C LYS A 138 -17.63 -21.84 -9.16
N SER A 139 -16.68 -22.62 -9.71
CA SER A 139 -15.33 -22.67 -9.18
C SER A 139 -14.58 -21.34 -9.34
N ILE A 140 -14.79 -20.62 -10.44
CA ILE A 140 -14.24 -19.27 -10.68
C ILE A 140 -14.84 -18.28 -9.68
N GLN A 141 -16.15 -18.31 -9.43
CA GLN A 141 -16.81 -17.45 -8.43
C GLN A 141 -16.28 -17.70 -7.03
N ILE A 142 -16.10 -18.96 -6.64
CA ILE A 142 -15.52 -19.31 -5.34
C ILE A 142 -14.08 -18.77 -5.22
N THR A 143 -13.31 -18.89 -6.29
CA THR A 143 -11.94 -18.35 -6.32
C THR A 143 -11.93 -16.83 -6.15
N LEU A 144 -12.79 -16.11 -6.85
CA LEU A 144 -12.93 -14.66 -6.71
C LEU A 144 -13.43 -14.28 -5.32
N ALA A 145 -14.47 -14.97 -4.81
CA ALA A 145 -15.00 -14.74 -3.47
C ALA A 145 -13.93 -14.92 -2.39
N ALA A 146 -13.06 -15.94 -2.53
CA ALA A 146 -11.93 -16.15 -1.61
C ALA A 146 -10.90 -15.03 -1.69
N ARG A 147 -10.66 -14.43 -2.86
CA ARG A 147 -9.77 -13.27 -3.02
C ARG A 147 -10.34 -11.99 -2.38
N LEU A 148 -11.65 -11.85 -2.41
CA LEU A 148 -12.39 -10.69 -1.91
C LEU A 148 -13.00 -10.89 -0.52
N GLU A 149 -12.74 -12.04 0.17
CA GLU A 149 -13.39 -12.41 1.43
C GLU A 149 -13.38 -11.32 2.49
N LYS A 150 -12.30 -10.54 2.55
CA LYS A 150 -12.10 -9.48 3.55
C LYS A 150 -13.06 -8.32 3.39
N PHE A 151 -13.56 -8.08 2.18
CA PHE A 151 -14.59 -7.06 1.93
C PHE A 151 -15.97 -7.45 2.48
N ASN A 152 -16.14 -8.68 3.01
CA ASN A 152 -17.32 -9.04 3.81
C ASN A 152 -17.29 -8.45 5.22
N LEU A 153 -16.13 -7.96 5.69
CA LEU A 153 -16.04 -7.29 6.98
C LEU A 153 -16.65 -5.90 6.87
N GLU A 154 -17.63 -5.60 7.74
CA GLU A 154 -18.34 -4.33 7.76
C GLU A 154 -17.37 -3.12 7.86
N SER A 155 -16.31 -3.26 8.67
CA SER A 155 -15.30 -2.21 8.82
C SER A 155 -14.55 -1.91 7.52
N LEU A 156 -14.16 -2.93 6.76
CA LEU A 156 -13.47 -2.75 5.47
C LEU A 156 -14.44 -2.30 4.38
N ALA A 157 -15.66 -2.83 4.36
CA ALA A 157 -16.71 -2.41 3.44
C ALA A 157 -17.01 -0.91 3.61
N GLY A 158 -17.22 -0.46 4.85
CA GLY A 158 -17.42 0.96 5.16
C GLY A 158 -16.20 1.82 4.78
N LEU A 159 -14.97 1.36 5.08
CA LEU A 159 -13.74 2.06 4.73
C LEU A 159 -13.58 2.29 3.23
N THR A 160 -14.09 1.36 2.39
CA THR A 160 -13.93 1.41 0.93
C THR A 160 -15.18 1.84 0.16
N ALA A 161 -16.26 2.22 0.86
CA ALA A 161 -17.51 2.65 0.24
C ALA A 161 -17.42 4.05 -0.38
N THR A 162 -16.76 4.99 0.30
CA THR A 162 -16.61 6.39 -0.10
C THR A 162 -15.14 6.81 -0.07
N ASP A 163 -14.81 8.01 -0.58
CA ASP A 163 -13.44 8.53 -0.57
C ASP A 163 -13.35 9.86 0.17
N GLU A 164 -12.40 9.93 1.11
CA GLU A 164 -12.06 11.15 1.86
C GLU A 164 -10.56 11.48 1.72
N LEU A 165 -9.79 10.60 1.06
CA LEU A 165 -8.34 10.79 0.94
C LEU A 165 -7.95 11.81 -0.14
N ASP A 166 -8.74 12.01 -1.19
CA ASP A 166 -8.47 12.97 -2.27
C ASP A 166 -6.97 12.98 -2.67
N LEU A 167 -6.48 11.82 -3.15
CA LEU A 167 -5.06 11.59 -3.42
C LEU A 167 -4.40 12.65 -4.31
N PRO A 168 -5.06 13.20 -5.36
CA PRO A 168 -4.48 14.25 -6.19
C PRO A 168 -4.06 15.48 -5.39
N SER A 169 -4.79 15.83 -4.34
CA SER A 169 -4.53 17.04 -3.55
C SER A 169 -3.19 17.02 -2.80
N LEU A 170 -2.57 15.85 -2.61
CA LEU A 170 -1.24 15.73 -1.97
C LEU A 170 -0.14 16.44 -2.79
N GLY A 171 -0.32 16.52 -4.12
CA GLY A 171 0.59 17.26 -5.00
C GLY A 171 0.23 18.74 -5.19
N GLU A 172 -0.89 19.21 -4.64
CA GLU A 172 -1.43 20.55 -4.89
C GLU A 172 -1.46 21.45 -3.64
N LYS A 173 -1.61 20.86 -2.46
CA LYS A 173 -1.69 21.57 -1.18
C LYS A 173 -0.91 20.85 -0.08
N LYS A 174 -0.75 21.50 1.07
CA LYS A 174 -0.09 20.89 2.22
C LYS A 174 -1.01 19.87 2.88
N VAL A 175 -0.85 18.61 2.52
CA VAL A 175 -1.53 17.47 3.12
C VAL A 175 -0.49 16.56 3.78
N ALA A 176 -0.82 16.00 4.94
CA ALA A 176 -0.07 14.95 5.60
C ALA A 176 -0.96 13.72 5.68
N LEU A 177 -0.69 12.72 4.82
CA LEU A 177 -1.40 11.44 4.82
C LEU A 177 -0.60 10.44 5.66
N PHE A 178 -1.24 9.84 6.65
CA PHE A 178 -0.70 8.77 7.48
C PHE A 178 -1.40 7.46 7.14
N ALA A 179 -0.64 6.41 6.82
CA ALA A 179 -1.13 5.05 6.71
C ALA A 179 -0.69 4.27 7.96
N LEU A 180 -1.63 3.94 8.84
CA LEU A 180 -1.39 3.17 10.07
C LEU A 180 -1.59 1.69 9.76
N ILE A 181 -0.50 0.93 9.82
CA ILE A 181 -0.45 -0.49 9.46
C ILE A 181 -0.13 -1.29 10.72
N PRO A 182 -0.87 -2.37 11.04
CA PRO A 182 -0.53 -3.25 12.16
C PRO A 182 0.85 -3.90 11.96
N ASP A 183 1.68 -3.95 13.01
CA ASP A 183 3.02 -4.54 12.95
C ASP A 183 2.99 -6.07 12.83
N ASN A 184 1.97 -6.68 13.42
CA ASN A 184 1.82 -8.13 13.59
C ASN A 184 0.77 -8.77 12.69
N ASP A 185 0.05 -7.98 11.88
CA ASP A 185 -0.99 -8.46 10.98
C ASP A 185 -0.84 -7.83 9.58
N THR A 186 -0.58 -8.65 8.59
CA THR A 186 -0.45 -8.25 7.19
C THR A 186 -1.75 -8.40 6.39
N SER A 187 -2.85 -8.77 7.04
CA SER A 187 -4.11 -9.14 6.40
C SER A 187 -4.69 -8.05 5.49
N PHE A 188 -4.51 -6.79 5.87
CA PHE A 188 -5.04 -5.64 5.13
C PHE A 188 -3.99 -4.85 4.34
N ASN A 189 -2.73 -5.32 4.31
CA ASN A 189 -1.65 -4.63 3.61
C ASN A 189 -1.87 -4.52 2.09
N PHE A 190 -2.74 -5.35 1.52
CA PHE A 190 -3.16 -5.24 0.12
C PHE A 190 -3.80 -3.88 -0.19
N LEU A 191 -4.56 -3.30 0.74
CA LEU A 191 -5.17 -1.99 0.56
C LEU A 191 -4.13 -0.87 0.49
N VAL A 192 -3.08 -0.96 1.32
CA VAL A 192 -1.95 -0.03 1.29
C VAL A 192 -1.17 -0.16 -0.03
N SER A 193 -1.03 -1.37 -0.55
CA SER A 193 -0.39 -1.62 -1.85
C SER A 193 -1.15 -0.96 -2.99
N ILE A 194 -2.49 -1.05 -2.97
CA ILE A 194 -3.36 -0.36 -3.93
C ILE A 194 -3.22 1.16 -3.75
N LEU A 195 -3.25 1.66 -2.51
CA LEU A 195 -3.08 3.08 -2.19
C LEU A 195 -1.78 3.63 -2.77
N TYR A 196 -0.63 3.01 -2.51
CA TYR A 196 0.65 3.48 -3.05
C TYR A 196 0.66 3.49 -4.58
N THR A 197 0.15 2.44 -5.19
CA THR A 197 0.07 2.37 -6.66
C THR A 197 -0.77 3.50 -7.23
N GLN A 198 -1.96 3.72 -6.67
CA GLN A 198 -2.84 4.79 -7.13
C GLN A 198 -2.27 6.18 -6.82
N LEU A 199 -1.64 6.34 -5.66
CA LEU A 199 -1.04 7.63 -5.28
C LEU A 199 0.08 8.03 -6.26
N PHE A 200 1.01 7.12 -6.60
CA PHE A 200 2.03 7.41 -7.61
C PHE A 200 1.40 7.72 -8.97
N GLN A 201 0.39 6.96 -9.39
CA GLN A 201 -0.30 7.17 -10.65
C GLN A 201 -1.01 8.54 -10.69
N GLN A 202 -1.68 8.94 -9.61
CA GLN A 202 -2.37 10.24 -9.53
C GLN A 202 -1.37 11.39 -9.55
N LEU A 203 -0.31 11.33 -8.74
CA LEU A 203 0.70 12.38 -8.67
C LEU A 203 1.44 12.55 -9.99
N PHE A 204 1.84 11.45 -10.64
CA PHE A 204 2.55 11.51 -11.92
C PHE A 204 1.63 12.02 -13.04
N TYR A 205 0.39 11.55 -13.08
CA TYR A 205 -0.59 12.06 -14.03
C TYR A 205 -0.82 13.56 -13.86
N LEU A 206 -0.96 14.01 -12.63
CA LEU A 206 -1.16 15.40 -12.29
C LEU A 206 0.04 16.26 -12.72
N ALA A 207 1.27 15.82 -12.39
CA ALA A 207 2.49 16.48 -12.81
C ALA A 207 2.56 16.60 -14.34
N ASP A 208 2.36 15.50 -15.07
CA ASP A 208 2.56 15.44 -16.50
C ASP A 208 1.47 16.18 -17.30
N HIS A 209 0.19 16.10 -16.87
CA HIS A 209 -0.94 16.62 -17.66
C HIS A 209 -1.46 17.97 -17.20
N LYS A 210 -1.35 18.29 -15.90
CA LYS A 210 -1.87 19.56 -15.37
C LYS A 210 -0.78 20.61 -15.14
N TYR A 211 0.42 20.17 -14.73
CA TYR A 211 1.49 21.07 -14.28
C TYR A 211 2.75 21.07 -15.14
N GLY A 212 2.69 20.48 -16.34
CA GLY A 212 3.80 20.56 -17.30
C GLY A 212 5.05 19.80 -16.89
N GLY A 213 4.93 18.76 -16.06
CA GLY A 213 5.98 17.83 -15.69
C GLY A 213 6.43 17.87 -14.23
N SER A 214 5.95 18.84 -13.43
CA SER A 214 6.39 19.03 -12.04
C SER A 214 5.24 19.47 -11.15
N LEU A 215 5.05 18.84 -10.00
CA LEU A 215 4.00 19.20 -9.03
C LEU A 215 4.27 20.57 -8.40
N PRO A 216 3.23 21.36 -8.09
CA PRO A 216 3.38 22.65 -7.42
C PRO A 216 3.79 22.52 -5.94
N VAL A 217 3.50 21.38 -5.32
CA VAL A 217 3.89 21.06 -3.93
C VAL A 217 4.70 19.78 -3.93
N HIS A 218 5.90 19.84 -3.36
CA HIS A 218 6.76 18.67 -3.21
C HIS A 218 6.09 17.61 -2.33
N CYS A 219 6.01 16.37 -2.83
CA CYS A 219 5.44 15.26 -2.11
C CYS A 219 6.55 14.30 -1.65
N HIS A 220 6.72 14.18 -0.33
CA HIS A 220 7.72 13.30 0.26
C HIS A 220 7.08 12.09 0.91
N PHE A 221 7.47 10.88 0.49
CA PHE A 221 7.04 9.62 1.06
C PHE A 221 8.03 9.16 2.12
N ILE A 222 7.55 8.90 3.33
CA ILE A 222 8.32 8.27 4.41
C ILE A 222 7.77 6.85 4.55
N MET A 223 8.52 5.88 4.01
CA MET A 223 8.13 4.47 3.99
C MET A 223 8.84 3.74 5.12
N ASP A 224 8.27 3.86 6.33
CA ASP A 224 8.70 3.10 7.49
C ASP A 224 8.22 1.65 7.34
N GLU A 225 8.99 0.69 7.84
CA GLU A 225 8.71 -0.75 7.67
C GLU A 225 8.45 -1.14 6.20
N PHE A 226 9.24 -0.58 5.27
CA PHE A 226 9.10 -0.74 3.82
C PHE A 226 8.90 -2.20 3.38
N ALA A 227 9.48 -3.15 4.10
CA ALA A 227 9.37 -4.57 3.79
C ALA A 227 7.98 -5.18 4.04
N ASN A 228 7.12 -4.50 4.80
CA ASN A 228 5.80 -5.03 5.17
C ASN A 228 4.71 -4.74 4.12
N VAL A 229 5.00 -3.89 3.14
CA VAL A 229 4.03 -3.50 2.10
C VAL A 229 4.45 -4.06 0.75
N SER A 230 3.51 -4.64 0.00
CA SER A 230 3.73 -5.03 -1.39
C SER A 230 3.67 -3.80 -2.29
N LEU A 231 4.76 -3.47 -2.93
CA LEU A 231 4.86 -2.36 -3.87
C LEU A 231 4.74 -2.85 -5.32
N PRO A 232 4.51 -1.94 -6.29
CA PRO A 232 4.56 -2.28 -7.71
C PRO A 232 5.90 -2.92 -8.09
N ASP A 233 5.90 -3.91 -8.98
CA ASP A 233 7.12 -4.59 -9.46
C ASP A 233 8.12 -3.62 -10.10
N ASP A 234 7.60 -2.58 -10.75
CA ASP A 234 8.40 -1.54 -11.42
C ASP A 234 8.77 -0.39 -10.46
N PHE A 235 8.84 -0.63 -9.15
CA PHE A 235 9.14 0.43 -8.17
C PHE A 235 10.49 1.11 -8.40
N ASP A 236 11.48 0.39 -8.91
CA ASP A 236 12.77 0.94 -9.32
C ASP A 236 12.63 1.95 -10.48
N LYS A 237 11.74 1.69 -11.43
CA LYS A 237 11.41 2.65 -12.51
C LYS A 237 10.64 3.86 -11.99
N ILE A 238 9.70 3.63 -11.07
CA ILE A 238 8.96 4.70 -10.38
C ILE A 238 9.95 5.64 -9.68
N LEU A 239 10.90 5.11 -8.91
CA LEU A 239 11.95 5.88 -8.26
C LEU A 239 12.77 6.73 -9.23
N SER A 240 13.14 6.17 -10.38
CA SER A 240 13.98 6.87 -11.35
C SER A 240 13.34 8.14 -11.95
N VAL A 241 12.01 8.21 -11.95
CA VAL A 241 11.25 9.33 -12.54
C VAL A 241 10.61 10.27 -11.51
N MET A 242 10.67 9.95 -10.22
CA MET A 242 10.06 10.75 -9.14
C MET A 242 10.62 12.16 -9.06
N ARG A 243 11.96 12.29 -9.13
CA ARG A 243 12.65 13.55 -8.93
C ARG A 243 12.18 14.68 -9.86
N SER A 244 11.98 14.37 -11.15
CA SER A 244 11.52 15.36 -12.13
C SER A 244 10.11 15.87 -11.85
N ARG A 245 9.33 15.12 -11.06
CA ARG A 245 7.93 15.43 -10.74
C ARG A 245 7.72 16.02 -9.35
N GLU A 246 8.79 16.44 -8.68
CA GLU A 246 8.75 16.93 -7.30
C GLU A 246 8.20 15.87 -6.32
N VAL A 247 8.59 14.62 -6.53
CA VAL A 247 8.30 13.50 -5.62
C VAL A 247 9.61 12.92 -5.12
N SER A 248 9.70 12.66 -3.81
CA SER A 248 10.83 11.99 -3.18
C SER A 248 10.38 10.92 -2.19
N VAL A 249 11.30 10.02 -1.82
CA VAL A 249 11.01 8.93 -0.90
C VAL A 249 12.17 8.72 0.07
N SER A 250 11.83 8.44 1.33
CA SER A 250 12.73 7.87 2.33
C SER A 250 12.31 6.43 2.59
N ILE A 251 13.18 5.49 2.23
CA ILE A 251 12.96 4.06 2.43
C ILE A 251 13.67 3.64 3.72
N ILE A 252 12.91 3.13 4.70
CA ILE A 252 13.45 2.71 5.98
C ILE A 252 13.36 1.19 6.08
N LEU A 253 14.50 0.55 6.33
CA LEU A 253 14.66 -0.90 6.38
C LEU A 253 15.47 -1.29 7.61
N GLN A 254 15.19 -2.44 8.17
CA GLN A 254 16.01 -3.01 9.25
C GLN A 254 17.34 -3.53 8.73
N ASN A 255 17.38 -4.04 7.50
CA ASN A 255 18.59 -4.55 6.84
C ASN A 255 18.39 -4.68 5.32
N LEU A 256 19.48 -4.80 4.56
CA LEU A 256 19.42 -4.97 3.10
C LEU A 256 18.90 -6.34 2.65
N ALA A 257 18.93 -7.37 3.49
CA ALA A 257 18.39 -8.67 3.14
C ALA A 257 16.87 -8.60 2.90
N GLN A 258 16.15 -7.71 3.62
CA GLN A 258 14.73 -7.45 3.37
C GLN A 258 14.50 -6.90 1.95
N LEU A 259 15.31 -5.92 1.53
CA LEU A 259 15.20 -5.34 0.19
C LEU A 259 15.52 -6.38 -0.91
N LYS A 260 16.56 -7.19 -0.70
CA LYS A 260 16.94 -8.27 -1.61
C LYS A 260 15.87 -9.36 -1.74
N ALA A 261 15.16 -9.63 -0.65
CA ALA A 261 14.05 -10.60 -0.67
C ALA A 261 12.82 -10.07 -1.43
N LEU A 262 12.57 -8.75 -1.39
CA LEU A 262 11.45 -8.13 -2.10
C LEU A 262 11.74 -7.92 -3.60
N PHE A 263 12.98 -7.54 -3.92
CA PHE A 263 13.41 -7.10 -5.25
C PHE A 263 14.71 -7.81 -5.66
N GLU A 264 14.65 -9.13 -5.86
CA GLU A 264 15.83 -9.99 -6.10
C GLU A 264 16.84 -9.44 -7.10
N LYS A 265 16.38 -8.86 -8.21
CA LYS A 265 17.23 -8.32 -9.28
C LYS A 265 17.30 -6.79 -9.30
N GLN A 266 16.32 -6.11 -8.72
CA GLN A 266 16.18 -4.65 -8.79
C GLN A 266 16.69 -3.93 -7.54
N TRP A 267 17.08 -4.63 -6.47
CA TRP A 267 17.48 -4.03 -5.21
C TRP A 267 18.65 -3.04 -5.38
N GLU A 268 19.64 -3.36 -6.22
CA GLU A 268 20.76 -2.46 -6.51
C GLU A 268 20.31 -1.20 -7.25
N SER A 269 19.36 -1.33 -8.17
CA SER A 269 18.76 -0.19 -8.85
C SER A 269 18.00 0.72 -7.89
N ILE A 270 17.28 0.14 -6.91
CA ILE A 270 16.56 0.90 -5.89
C ILE A 270 17.54 1.70 -5.04
N VAL A 271 18.58 1.06 -4.50
CA VAL A 271 19.60 1.77 -3.70
C VAL A 271 20.36 2.79 -4.56
N GLY A 272 20.68 2.45 -5.81
CA GLY A 272 21.37 3.34 -6.75
C GLY A 272 20.57 4.59 -7.17
N ASN A 273 19.24 4.54 -7.07
CA ASN A 273 18.36 5.69 -7.30
C ASN A 273 18.19 6.60 -6.07
N CYS A 274 18.68 6.18 -4.90
CA CYS A 274 18.73 6.99 -3.70
C CYS A 274 20.02 7.82 -3.71
N ASP A 275 19.93 9.14 -3.51
CA ASP A 275 21.11 10.03 -3.45
C ASP A 275 21.81 9.95 -2.09
N GLU A 276 21.11 9.49 -1.06
CA GLU A 276 21.61 9.36 0.30
C GLU A 276 21.41 7.94 0.81
N PHE A 277 22.40 7.42 1.54
CA PHE A 277 22.33 6.17 2.28
C PHE A 277 22.80 6.40 3.71
N LEU A 278 21.89 6.23 4.68
CA LEU A 278 22.18 6.40 6.10
C LEU A 278 22.21 5.04 6.79
N TYR A 279 23.36 4.67 7.36
CA TYR A 279 23.54 3.46 8.16
C TYR A 279 23.52 3.78 9.65
N LEU A 280 22.56 3.19 10.37
CA LEU A 280 22.36 3.43 11.80
C LEU A 280 22.81 2.25 12.68
N GLY A 281 23.50 1.28 12.09
CA GLY A 281 23.86 0.02 12.77
C GLY A 281 22.92 -1.12 12.44
N GLY A 282 23.31 -2.33 12.79
CA GLY A 282 22.55 -3.55 12.56
C GLY A 282 23.40 -4.78 12.79
N ASN A 283 22.80 -5.98 12.69
CA ASN A 283 23.49 -7.27 12.92
C ASN A 283 23.48 -8.20 11.68
N GLU A 284 23.13 -7.68 10.49
CA GLU A 284 23.00 -8.50 9.30
C GLU A 284 24.24 -8.40 8.42
N GLN A 285 24.83 -9.57 8.08
CA GLN A 285 26.15 -9.68 7.46
C GLN A 285 26.23 -9.05 6.06
N SER A 286 25.19 -9.19 5.22
CA SER A 286 25.26 -8.62 3.87
C SER A 286 25.21 -7.10 3.88
N THR A 287 24.56 -6.51 4.87
CA THR A 287 24.55 -5.06 5.11
C THR A 287 25.93 -4.57 5.55
N HIS A 288 26.59 -5.26 6.50
CA HIS A 288 27.94 -4.87 6.92
C HIS A 288 28.94 -4.91 5.77
N LYS A 289 28.88 -5.97 4.94
CA LYS A 289 29.74 -6.09 3.77
C LYS A 289 29.48 -4.96 2.78
N TYR A 290 28.23 -4.65 2.50
CA TYR A 290 27.86 -3.57 1.59
C TYR A 290 28.35 -2.20 2.09
N VAL A 291 28.18 -1.90 3.37
CA VAL A 291 28.65 -0.65 4.00
C VAL A 291 30.19 -0.54 3.95
N SER A 292 30.91 -1.65 4.24
CA SER A 292 32.37 -1.72 4.14
C SER A 292 32.85 -1.43 2.72
N GLU A 293 32.20 -2.01 1.71
CA GLU A 293 32.49 -1.77 0.28
C GLU A 293 32.23 -0.32 -0.12
N LEU A 294 31.15 0.31 0.38
CA LEU A 294 30.83 1.74 0.14
C LEU A 294 31.86 2.69 0.75
N LEU A 295 32.41 2.35 1.92
CA LEU A 295 33.47 3.13 2.57
C LEU A 295 34.76 3.12 1.74
N GLY A 296 35.02 2.04 0.98
CA GLY A 296 36.19 1.90 0.16
C GLY A 296 37.44 1.49 0.95
N LYS A 297 38.61 1.74 0.35
CA LYS A 297 39.91 1.31 0.90
C LYS A 297 40.83 2.51 1.12
N GLU A 298 41.63 2.42 2.16
CA GLU A 298 42.78 3.31 2.40
C GLU A 298 44.10 2.58 2.10
N THR A 299 45.11 3.34 1.78
CA THR A 299 46.47 2.84 1.60
C THR A 299 47.17 2.86 2.94
N ILE A 300 47.65 1.71 3.40
CA ILE A 300 48.44 1.59 4.61
C ILE A 300 49.88 1.18 4.29
N ASP A 301 50.83 1.80 4.99
CA ASP A 301 52.23 1.38 4.94
C ASP A 301 52.47 0.29 5.98
N THR A 302 52.80 -0.90 5.49
CA THR A 302 53.11 -2.04 6.36
C THR A 302 54.61 -2.30 6.36
N ASN A 303 55.29 -1.95 7.47
CA ASN A 303 56.71 -2.18 7.64
C ASN A 303 56.92 -3.51 8.35
N THR A 304 57.50 -4.50 7.66
CA THR A 304 57.93 -5.75 8.27
C THR A 304 59.41 -5.70 8.62
N TYR A 305 59.72 -5.88 9.89
CA TYR A 305 61.09 -5.91 10.40
C TYR A 305 61.58 -7.36 10.57
N GLY A 306 62.53 -7.79 9.77
CA GLY A 306 63.18 -9.09 9.95
C GLY A 306 64.52 -8.88 10.66
N LYS A 307 64.69 -9.48 11.86
CA LYS A 307 65.96 -9.56 12.58
C LYS A 307 66.43 -11.00 12.63
N SER A 308 67.50 -11.33 11.93
CA SER A 308 68.16 -12.63 12.09
C SER A 308 69.31 -12.52 13.09
N SER A 309 69.26 -13.36 14.11
CA SER A 309 70.31 -13.43 15.15
C SER A 309 71.27 -14.57 14.81
N GLY A 310 72.41 -14.23 14.17
CA GLY A 310 73.50 -15.12 13.85
C GLY A 310 74.79 -14.29 13.74
N ARG A 311 75.99 -15.00 13.62
CA ARG A 311 77.35 -14.41 13.62
C ARG A 311 77.56 -13.33 12.49
N SER A 312 76.57 -13.16 11.62
CA SER A 312 76.49 -12.14 10.59
C SER A 312 75.00 -11.61 10.54
N GLY A 313 74.59 -10.89 11.60
CA GLY A 313 73.23 -10.37 11.75
C GLY A 313 72.89 -9.43 10.59
N ASN A 314 71.84 -9.76 9.84
CA ASN A 314 71.32 -8.95 8.77
C ASN A 314 70.02 -8.29 9.22
N TYR A 315 69.89 -7.01 9.03
CA TYR A 315 68.67 -6.21 9.30
C TYR A 315 68.03 -5.89 7.96
N SER A 316 66.87 -6.40 7.69
CA SER A 316 66.11 -6.04 6.49
C SER A 316 64.80 -5.39 6.87
N THR A 317 64.58 -4.23 6.35
CA THR A 317 63.27 -3.50 6.42
C THR A 317 62.60 -3.67 5.08
N ASN A 318 61.46 -4.27 5.06
CA ASN A 318 60.66 -4.41 3.85
C ASN A 318 59.50 -3.44 3.94
N TYR A 319 59.45 -2.47 3.03
CA TYR A 319 58.35 -1.49 2.89
C TYR A 319 57.30 -2.10 1.96
N GLN A 320 56.13 -2.36 2.46
CA GLN A 320 55.03 -2.85 1.66
C GLN A 320 53.84 -1.93 1.79
N ILE A 321 53.39 -1.43 0.66
CA ILE A 321 52.15 -0.63 0.57
C ILE A 321 51.00 -1.59 0.30
N SER A 322 49.98 -1.61 1.15
CA SER A 322 48.82 -2.46 1.02
C SER A 322 47.54 -1.65 1.14
N GLY A 323 46.53 -2.00 0.35
CA GLY A 323 45.17 -1.44 0.50
C GLY A 323 44.43 -2.17 1.61
N ARG A 324 43.93 -1.44 2.61
CA ARG A 324 43.03 -1.94 3.66
C ARG A 324 41.65 -1.33 3.48
N GLU A 325 40.60 -2.08 3.75
CA GLU A 325 39.25 -1.51 3.88
C GLU A 325 39.26 -0.46 4.99
N LEU A 326 38.63 0.71 4.74
CA LEU A 326 38.57 1.82 5.69
C LEU A 326 37.92 1.35 7.01
N MET A 327 36.86 0.55 6.90
CA MET A 327 36.31 -0.29 7.97
C MET A 327 36.00 -1.67 7.41
N THR A 328 36.52 -2.71 8.05
CA THR A 328 36.14 -4.08 7.69
C THR A 328 34.70 -4.39 8.07
N PRO A 329 34.03 -5.41 7.48
CA PRO A 329 32.66 -5.78 7.86
C PRO A 329 32.50 -6.02 9.37
N ASP A 330 33.53 -6.55 10.04
CA ASP A 330 33.53 -6.76 11.49
C ASP A 330 33.59 -5.44 12.26
N GLU A 331 34.37 -4.47 11.79
CA GLU A 331 34.43 -3.13 12.38
C GLU A 331 33.12 -2.38 12.17
N VAL A 332 32.47 -2.52 11.00
CA VAL A 332 31.10 -1.98 10.74
C VAL A 332 30.09 -2.58 11.71
N ARG A 333 30.15 -3.90 11.96
CA ARG A 333 29.29 -4.59 12.92
C ARG A 333 29.48 -4.08 14.35
N MET A 334 30.72 -3.73 14.71
CA MET A 334 31.10 -3.23 16.03
C MET A 334 31.00 -1.71 16.17
N LEU A 335 30.44 -1.02 15.16
CA LEU A 335 30.23 0.43 15.24
C LEU A 335 29.47 0.80 16.52
N ASP A 336 30.04 1.71 17.32
CA ASP A 336 29.39 2.20 18.53
C ASP A 336 28.00 2.78 18.18
N ASN A 337 26.97 2.33 18.91
CA ASN A 337 25.58 2.70 18.64
C ASN A 337 25.29 4.22 18.69
N ARG A 338 26.19 5.01 19.21
CA ARG A 338 26.10 6.48 19.19
C ARG A 338 26.36 7.10 17.82
N TYR A 339 27.04 6.37 16.90
CA TYR A 339 27.42 6.87 15.59
C TYR A 339 26.49 6.36 14.48
N ALA A 340 26.46 7.13 13.41
CA ALA A 340 25.87 6.80 12.12
C ALA A 340 26.90 7.01 11.01
N LEU A 341 26.74 6.27 9.90
CA LEU A 341 27.50 6.49 8.68
C LEU A 341 26.56 7.06 7.62
N LEU A 342 26.91 8.20 7.06
CA LEU A 342 26.15 8.88 6.02
C LEU A 342 26.95 8.89 4.71
N PHE A 343 26.32 8.43 3.64
CA PHE A 343 26.83 8.45 2.29
C PHE A 343 25.94 9.35 1.45
N ILE A 344 26.54 10.35 0.82
CA ILE A 344 25.85 11.28 -0.09
C ILE A 344 26.54 11.17 -1.45
N ARG A 345 25.74 11.07 -2.52
CA ARG A 345 26.28 10.97 -3.88
C ARG A 345 27.22 12.15 -4.21
N GLY A 346 28.46 11.83 -4.57
CA GLY A 346 29.48 12.82 -4.92
C GLY A 346 30.28 13.36 -3.74
N GLU A 347 29.95 12.97 -2.50
CA GLU A 347 30.66 13.37 -1.29
C GLU A 347 31.42 12.20 -0.66
N ARG A 348 32.36 12.53 0.22
CA ARG A 348 33.05 11.50 1.04
C ARG A 348 32.12 11.01 2.14
N PRO A 349 32.21 9.72 2.50
CA PRO A 349 31.46 9.18 3.64
C PRO A 349 31.72 9.97 4.93
N VAL A 350 30.68 10.19 5.70
CA VAL A 350 30.72 10.92 6.98
C VAL A 350 30.32 9.98 8.11
N MET A 351 31.11 9.96 9.19
CA MET A 351 30.75 9.33 10.45
C MET A 351 30.47 10.43 11.47
N ASP A 352 29.26 10.45 12.02
CA ASP A 352 28.86 11.45 13.01
C ASP A 352 27.95 10.83 14.07
N PHE A 353 27.71 11.59 15.15
CA PHE A 353 26.79 11.17 16.19
C PHE A 353 25.34 11.14 15.70
N LYS A 354 24.61 10.12 16.09
CA LYS A 354 23.15 10.10 15.93
C LYS A 354 22.54 11.31 16.63
N TYR A 355 21.61 11.97 15.97
CA TYR A 355 20.90 13.10 16.55
C TYR A 355 20.06 12.66 17.75
N ASP A 356 20.21 13.36 18.87
CA ASP A 356 19.38 13.17 20.05
C ASP A 356 18.03 13.85 19.84
N ILE A 357 16.98 13.04 19.58
CA ILE A 357 15.65 13.53 19.28
C ILE A 357 15.05 14.37 20.44
N MET A 358 15.48 14.13 21.69
CA MET A 358 15.04 14.91 22.85
C MET A 358 15.51 16.36 22.82
N LYS A 359 16.52 16.68 21.99
CA LYS A 359 16.99 18.05 21.74
C LYS A 359 16.25 18.75 20.61
N HIS A 360 15.36 18.04 19.90
CA HIS A 360 14.63 18.64 18.79
C HIS A 360 13.69 19.76 19.27
N PRO A 361 13.63 20.93 18.62
CA PRO A 361 12.78 22.03 19.05
C PRO A 361 11.30 21.69 19.16
N ASN A 362 10.83 20.75 18.34
CA ASN A 362 9.45 20.29 18.29
C ASN A 362 9.15 19.09 19.21
N VAL A 363 10.11 18.60 20.02
CA VAL A 363 9.90 17.42 20.89
C VAL A 363 8.69 17.62 21.81
N LYS A 364 8.45 18.84 22.27
CA LYS A 364 7.28 19.22 23.10
C LYS A 364 5.93 18.97 22.41
N LEU A 365 5.90 18.75 21.09
CA LEU A 365 4.70 18.46 20.31
C LEU A 365 4.51 16.96 20.05
N THR A 366 5.36 16.12 20.62
CA THR A 366 5.34 14.66 20.47
C THR A 366 5.01 13.98 21.79
N ALA A 367 4.66 12.69 21.72
CA ALA A 367 4.42 11.88 22.92
C ALA A 367 5.66 11.83 23.84
N ASP A 368 6.87 11.76 23.28
CA ASP A 368 8.13 11.80 24.04
C ASP A 368 8.30 13.13 24.80
N GLY A 369 7.73 14.20 24.28
CA GLY A 369 7.69 15.53 24.93
C GLY A 369 6.51 15.73 25.89
N GLY A 370 5.70 14.68 26.11
CA GLY A 370 4.58 14.70 27.06
C GLY A 370 3.24 15.13 26.48
N GLN A 371 3.12 15.24 25.14
CA GLN A 371 1.82 15.48 24.52
C GLN A 371 0.99 14.18 24.51
N PRO A 372 -0.34 14.29 24.70
CA PRO A 372 -1.20 13.12 24.51
C PRO A 372 -1.10 12.60 23.07
N PRO A 373 -1.29 11.28 22.87
CA PRO A 373 -1.36 10.72 21.52
C PRO A 373 -2.39 11.45 20.67
N TYR A 374 -2.07 11.64 19.39
CA TYR A 374 -3.04 12.18 18.44
C TYR A 374 -4.18 11.19 18.30
N ILE A 375 -5.41 11.64 18.55
CA ILE A 375 -6.62 10.87 18.33
C ILE A 375 -7.27 11.42 17.06
N HIS A 376 -7.38 10.58 16.06
CA HIS A 376 -7.94 10.90 14.77
C HIS A 376 -9.42 10.51 14.73
N GLY A 377 -10.24 11.42 14.20
CA GLY A 377 -11.66 11.21 13.92
C GLY A 377 -12.54 10.96 15.15
N GLU A 378 -13.80 11.29 15.06
CA GLU A 378 -14.82 10.66 15.88
C GLU A 378 -15.15 9.29 15.24
N PRO A 379 -15.50 8.25 16.02
CA PRO A 379 -15.89 6.98 15.45
C PRO A 379 -17.05 7.23 14.48
N THR A 380 -16.84 6.94 13.20
CA THR A 380 -17.91 6.94 12.21
C THR A 380 -18.95 5.97 12.75
N GLN A 381 -20.16 6.46 13.04
CA GLN A 381 -21.22 5.59 13.51
C GLN A 381 -21.39 4.51 12.45
N ALA A 382 -21.29 3.27 12.88
CA ALA A 382 -21.55 2.12 12.03
C ALA A 382 -22.84 2.38 11.23
N VAL A 383 -22.80 2.04 9.95
CA VAL A 383 -23.97 1.99 9.08
C VAL A 383 -25.13 1.40 9.87
N ALA A 384 -26.26 2.07 9.88
CA ALA A 384 -27.43 1.76 10.66
C ALA A 384 -27.69 0.23 10.66
N THR A 385 -27.41 -0.39 11.77
CA THR A 385 -27.83 -1.77 12.02
C THR A 385 -29.35 -1.75 12.00
N LEU A 386 -29.98 -2.46 11.08
CA LEU A 386 -31.42 -2.71 11.14
C LEU A 386 -31.68 -3.50 12.42
N VAL A 387 -32.02 -2.81 13.49
CA VAL A 387 -32.45 -3.44 14.73
C VAL A 387 -33.91 -3.83 14.50
N PHE A 388 -34.14 -5.12 14.23
CA PHE A 388 -35.48 -5.65 14.32
C PHE A 388 -35.92 -5.55 15.78
N ASP A 389 -36.94 -4.75 16.04
CA ASP A 389 -37.48 -4.48 17.38
C ASP A 389 -38.24 -5.72 17.87
N SER A 390 -37.52 -6.66 18.47
CA SER A 390 -38.07 -7.67 19.32
C SER A 390 -37.13 -7.84 20.52
N ASP A 391 -37.57 -7.28 21.67
CA ASP A 391 -36.96 -7.46 23.00
C ASP A 391 -35.86 -6.48 23.44
N ILE A 392 -36.15 -5.18 23.48
CA ILE A 392 -35.37 -4.22 24.26
C ILE A 392 -35.94 -4.10 25.67
N PRO A 393 -35.16 -4.42 26.74
CA PRO A 393 -35.59 -4.13 28.11
C PRO A 393 -35.59 -2.62 28.35
N GLN A 394 -36.62 -2.09 28.98
CA GLN A 394 -36.91 -0.66 29.19
C GLN A 394 -35.91 0.13 30.09
N ASN A 395 -34.68 -0.30 30.26
CA ASN A 395 -33.69 0.34 31.14
C ASN A 395 -32.31 0.59 30.49
N ALA A 396 -32.25 0.94 29.22
CA ALA A 396 -31.00 1.40 28.61
C ALA A 396 -30.91 2.93 28.65
N VAL A 397 -29.90 3.45 29.35
CA VAL A 397 -29.58 4.87 29.47
C VAL A 397 -29.24 5.44 28.09
N SER A 398 -29.95 6.49 27.70
CA SER A 398 -29.79 7.22 26.43
C SER A 398 -28.40 7.86 26.33
N VAL A 399 -27.60 7.39 25.36
CA VAL A 399 -26.51 8.18 24.81
C VAL A 399 -27.08 8.94 23.61
N ASN A 400 -26.90 10.25 23.56
CA ASN A 400 -27.43 11.13 22.51
C ASN A 400 -26.94 10.71 21.13
N ALA A 401 -27.74 9.91 20.45
CA ALA A 401 -27.62 9.67 19.02
C ALA A 401 -28.62 10.60 18.32
N VAL A 402 -28.17 11.35 17.32
CA VAL A 402 -29.08 12.02 16.40
C VAL A 402 -29.74 10.92 15.56
N SER A 403 -30.92 10.46 16.01
CA SER A 403 -31.72 9.52 15.26
C SER A 403 -32.41 10.24 14.11
N THR A 404 -31.99 9.97 12.88
CA THR A 404 -32.91 10.08 11.75
C THR A 404 -33.88 8.89 11.83
N SER A 405 -35.05 9.13 12.44
CA SER A 405 -36.13 8.14 12.41
C SER A 405 -36.74 8.12 11.03
N TYR A 406 -36.61 7.00 10.34
CA TYR A 406 -37.50 6.69 9.21
C TYR A 406 -38.75 6.05 9.79
N GLU A 407 -39.90 6.67 9.65
CA GLU A 407 -41.19 6.03 9.89
C GLU A 407 -41.46 5.09 8.73
N LEU A 408 -41.61 3.79 9.02
CA LEU A 408 -42.16 2.86 8.05
C LEU A 408 -43.62 3.25 7.84
N LEU A 409 -43.99 3.58 6.61
CA LEU A 409 -45.36 3.83 6.22
C LEU A 409 -46.18 2.59 6.48
N SER A 410 -47.32 2.73 7.15
CA SER A 410 -48.30 1.64 7.31
C SER A 410 -48.95 1.30 5.96
N ASP A 411 -49.57 0.12 5.88
CA ASP A 411 -50.31 -0.25 4.67
C ASP A 411 -51.43 0.76 4.32
N GLU A 412 -51.97 1.44 5.34
CA GLU A 412 -52.96 2.53 5.15
C GLU A 412 -52.33 3.77 4.55
N ASP A 413 -51.08 4.12 4.93
CA ASP A 413 -50.33 5.26 4.35
C ASP A 413 -49.93 5.00 2.89
N LEU A 414 -49.65 3.73 2.54
CA LEU A 414 -49.34 3.32 1.17
C LEU A 414 -50.61 3.38 0.27
N GLU A 415 -51.79 3.00 0.79
CA GLU A 415 -53.03 3.14 0.05
C GLU A 415 -53.39 4.61 -0.22
N GLU A 416 -53.12 5.54 0.70
CA GLU A 416 -53.33 6.98 0.50
C GLU A 416 -52.37 7.59 -0.55
N ILE A 417 -51.10 7.12 -0.59
CA ILE A 417 -50.09 7.67 -1.52
C ILE A 417 -50.31 7.13 -2.95
N PHE A 418 -50.74 5.91 -3.11
CA PHE A 418 -50.89 5.29 -4.43
C PHE A 418 -52.30 5.36 -5.01
N ASN A 419 -53.31 5.93 -4.31
CA ASN A 419 -54.68 6.06 -4.76
C ASN A 419 -55.31 4.74 -5.30
N ILE A 420 -55.07 3.62 -4.62
CA ILE A 420 -55.66 2.32 -4.97
C ILE A 420 -56.83 2.00 -4.10
#